data_f4f6f2b53f9a7781c1185df40b34180d
#
_entry.id   f4f6f2b53f9a7781c1185df40b34180d
#
_cell.length_a   1.000
_cell.length_b   1.000
_cell.length_c   1.000
_cell.angle_alpha   90.00
_cell.angle_beta   90.00
_cell.angle_gamma   90.00
#
_symmetry.space_group_name_H-M   'P 1'
#
loop_
_entity.id
_entity.type
_entity.pdbx_description
1 polymer ?
#
loop_
_entity_poly.entity_id
_entity_poly.type
_entity_poly.pdbx_seq_one_letter_code
_entity_poly.pdbx_strand_id
1 'polypeptide(L)'
;MAARAAAIGAGWAGSLTMGCGQFCTNPGVAVAAKGPDADAFIAATRAALAAVPPQTMLTDGIAEAFRLGAARMAAAPGVETLLGAPGDGRSAAPWLLRTDADTFLANPALAEEVFGPLGLVVTVTDPAQMAQIARALHGQLTLTLHMDAADAADVEAAARLAPLLERKAGRILVNGFPTGVEVADAMVHGGPYPATTNFGATSVGTLAIRRWLRPVCWQNAPDAVLPPDLRAPG
;
A
#
# COMPACT_ATOMS: atom_id res chain seq x y z
N MET A 1 2.02 -23.16 6.62
CA MET A 1 2.49 -22.00 5.83
C MET A 1 1.98 -21.98 4.40
N ALA A 2 2.22 -22.98 3.52
CA ALA A 2 1.85 -22.93 2.10
C ALA A 2 0.35 -22.63 1.81
N ALA A 3 -0.59 -23.25 2.55
CA ALA A 3 -2.02 -22.98 2.38
C ALA A 3 -2.39 -21.54 2.73
N ARG A 4 -1.75 -20.94 3.74
CA ARG A 4 -1.92 -19.55 4.12
C ARG A 4 -1.31 -18.60 3.08
N ALA A 5 -0.12 -18.94 2.56
CA ALA A 5 0.54 -18.18 1.51
C ALA A 5 -0.35 -18.10 0.24
N ALA A 6 -0.97 -19.21 -0.16
CA ALA A 6 -1.91 -19.25 -1.28
C ALA A 6 -3.16 -18.37 -1.02
N ALA A 7 -3.72 -18.43 0.20
CA ALA A 7 -4.86 -17.60 0.56
C ALA A 7 -4.52 -16.10 0.56
N ILE A 8 -3.32 -15.73 1.05
CA ILE A 8 -2.80 -14.36 0.99
C ILE A 8 -2.65 -13.92 -0.46
N GLY A 9 -2.10 -14.77 -1.33
CA GLY A 9 -1.92 -14.46 -2.75
C GLY A 9 -3.24 -14.20 -3.47
N ALA A 10 -4.24 -15.03 -3.25
CA ALA A 10 -5.58 -14.83 -3.81
C ALA A 10 -6.25 -13.55 -3.27
N GLY A 11 -6.11 -13.26 -1.97
CA GLY A 11 -6.62 -12.03 -1.36
C GLY A 11 -5.91 -10.78 -1.88
N TRP A 12 -4.58 -10.85 -2.07
CA TRP A 12 -3.82 -9.75 -2.68
C TRP A 12 -4.30 -9.44 -4.10
N ALA A 13 -4.52 -10.47 -4.91
CA ALA A 13 -5.06 -10.31 -6.26
C ALA A 13 -6.42 -9.60 -6.26
N GLY A 14 -7.32 -9.93 -5.33
CA GLY A 14 -8.60 -9.27 -5.16
C GLY A 14 -8.46 -7.79 -4.79
N SER A 15 -7.57 -7.47 -3.84
CA SER A 15 -7.28 -6.10 -3.43
C SER A 15 -6.63 -5.29 -4.57
N LEU A 16 -5.70 -5.89 -5.30
CA LEU A 16 -4.97 -5.28 -6.41
C LEU A 16 -5.87 -4.90 -7.60
N THR A 17 -6.93 -5.69 -7.85
CA THR A 17 -7.81 -5.51 -9.01
C THR A 17 -9.11 -4.78 -8.70
N MET A 18 -9.39 -4.48 -7.43
CA MET A 18 -10.58 -3.74 -7.03
C MET A 18 -10.63 -2.37 -7.74
N GLY A 19 -11.76 -2.06 -8.39
CA GLY A 19 -11.92 -0.82 -9.15
C GLY A 19 -10.87 -0.62 -10.25
N CYS A 20 -10.44 -1.71 -10.90
CA CYS A 20 -9.36 -1.69 -11.88
C CYS A 20 -8.02 -1.19 -11.29
N GLY A 21 -7.76 -1.48 -10.02
CA GLY A 21 -6.56 -1.01 -9.30
C GLY A 21 -6.50 0.50 -9.06
N GLN A 22 -7.57 1.23 -9.27
CA GLN A 22 -7.61 2.69 -9.17
C GLN A 22 -8.00 3.17 -7.77
N PHE A 23 -7.29 2.65 -6.77
CA PHE A 23 -7.42 3.08 -5.37
C PHE A 23 -6.10 3.67 -4.86
N CYS A 24 -6.20 4.69 -4.04
CA CYS A 24 -5.06 5.33 -3.38
C CYS A 24 -4.25 4.37 -2.48
N THR A 25 -4.86 3.28 -2.04
CA THR A 25 -4.24 2.22 -1.25
C THR A 25 -4.10 0.90 -2.02
N ASN A 26 -4.03 0.96 -3.35
CA ASN A 26 -3.73 -0.23 -4.14
C ASN A 26 -2.39 -0.83 -3.72
N PRO A 27 -2.33 -2.14 -3.35
CA PRO A 27 -1.10 -2.75 -2.84
C PRO A 27 -0.18 -3.21 -3.98
N GLY A 28 0.42 -2.28 -4.72
CA GLY A 28 1.21 -2.56 -5.93
C GLY A 28 2.50 -3.35 -5.70
N VAL A 29 3.06 -3.39 -4.49
CA VAL A 29 4.30 -4.12 -4.18
C VAL A 29 4.07 -5.11 -3.05
N ALA A 30 4.47 -6.37 -3.26
CA ALA A 30 4.53 -7.42 -2.25
C ALA A 30 5.97 -7.88 -2.07
N VAL A 31 6.44 -7.95 -0.80
CA VAL A 31 7.79 -8.45 -0.46
C VAL A 31 7.64 -9.79 0.24
N ALA A 32 8.30 -10.83 -0.27
CA ALA A 32 8.20 -12.19 0.25
C ALA A 32 9.58 -12.84 0.42
N ALA A 33 9.77 -13.57 1.51
CA ALA A 33 10.98 -14.37 1.70
C ALA A 33 11.03 -15.50 0.65
N LYS A 34 12.15 -15.64 -0.05
CA LYS A 34 12.35 -16.66 -1.09
C LYS A 34 12.17 -18.06 -0.52
N GLY A 35 11.39 -18.88 -1.20
CA GLY A 35 11.15 -20.27 -0.80
C GLY A 35 9.76 -20.76 -1.19
N PRO A 36 9.37 -21.98 -0.76
CA PRO A 36 8.13 -22.64 -1.16
C PRO A 36 6.87 -21.82 -0.85
N ASP A 37 6.86 -21.02 0.22
CA ASP A 37 5.73 -20.17 0.58
C ASP A 37 5.59 -18.99 -0.38
N ALA A 38 6.70 -18.37 -0.80
CA ALA A 38 6.68 -17.34 -1.85
C ALA A 38 6.21 -17.91 -3.19
N ASP A 39 6.64 -19.11 -3.53
CA ASP A 39 6.22 -19.78 -4.76
C ASP A 39 4.71 -20.08 -4.74
N ALA A 40 4.18 -20.55 -3.60
CA ALA A 40 2.75 -20.79 -3.41
C ALA A 40 1.93 -19.48 -3.46
N PHE A 41 2.42 -18.40 -2.86
CA PHE A 41 1.84 -17.08 -2.93
C PHE A 41 1.77 -16.57 -4.38
N ILE A 42 2.89 -16.63 -5.10
CA ILE A 42 2.99 -16.17 -6.50
C ILE A 42 2.07 -17.00 -7.41
N ALA A 43 2.07 -18.32 -7.27
CA ALA A 43 1.23 -19.21 -8.07
C ALA A 43 -0.27 -18.91 -7.85
N ALA A 44 -0.70 -18.75 -6.61
CA ALA A 44 -2.08 -18.42 -6.27
C ALA A 44 -2.49 -17.02 -6.77
N THR A 45 -1.61 -16.03 -6.61
CA THR A 45 -1.81 -14.67 -7.13
C THR A 45 -1.98 -14.69 -8.64
N ARG A 46 -1.07 -15.38 -9.35
CA ARG A 46 -1.13 -15.50 -10.81
C ARG A 46 -2.44 -16.15 -11.27
N ALA A 47 -2.86 -17.24 -10.62
CA ALA A 47 -4.09 -17.94 -10.96
C ALA A 47 -5.32 -17.04 -10.73
N ALA A 48 -5.38 -16.32 -9.60
CA ALA A 48 -6.46 -15.42 -9.29
C ALA A 48 -6.53 -14.22 -10.27
N LEU A 49 -5.40 -13.61 -10.59
CA LEU A 49 -5.32 -12.50 -11.55
C LEU A 49 -5.69 -12.93 -12.98
N ALA A 50 -5.28 -14.14 -13.39
CA ALA A 50 -5.63 -14.68 -14.71
C ALA A 50 -7.13 -14.90 -14.90
N ALA A 51 -7.88 -15.06 -13.81
CA ALA A 51 -9.34 -15.18 -13.83
C ALA A 51 -10.07 -13.83 -13.88
N VAL A 52 -9.38 -12.72 -13.67
CA VAL A 52 -9.98 -11.38 -13.70
C VAL A 52 -10.03 -10.88 -15.15
N PRO A 53 -11.23 -10.61 -15.70
CA PRO A 53 -11.33 -10.05 -17.04
C PRO A 53 -10.78 -8.63 -17.08
N PRO A 54 -10.37 -8.12 -18.25
CA PRO A 54 -10.02 -6.73 -18.41
C PRO A 54 -11.15 -5.81 -17.94
N GLN A 55 -10.78 -4.74 -17.22
CA GLN A 55 -11.70 -3.77 -16.67
C GLN A 55 -11.52 -2.41 -17.33
N THR A 56 -12.53 -1.56 -17.28
CA THR A 56 -12.48 -0.21 -17.87
C THR A 56 -11.90 0.79 -16.88
N MET A 57 -10.80 1.44 -17.27
CA MET A 57 -10.21 2.54 -16.50
C MET A 57 -11.03 3.84 -16.61
N LEU A 58 -10.90 4.71 -15.61
CA LEU A 58 -11.75 5.89 -15.44
C LEU A 58 -11.64 6.89 -16.63
N THR A 59 -10.42 7.15 -17.12
CA THR A 59 -10.16 8.06 -18.24
C THR A 59 -9.14 7.50 -19.23
N ASP A 60 -9.12 8.02 -20.44
CA ASP A 60 -8.12 7.63 -21.45
C ASP A 60 -6.69 7.95 -21.00
N GLY A 61 -6.50 9.10 -20.32
CA GLY A 61 -5.18 9.50 -19.83
C GLY A 61 -4.65 8.55 -18.73
N ILE A 62 -5.52 8.07 -17.83
CA ILE A 62 -5.11 7.09 -16.81
C ILE A 62 -4.78 5.75 -17.48
N ALA A 63 -5.58 5.30 -18.45
CA ALA A 63 -5.33 4.07 -19.17
C ALA A 63 -4.01 4.11 -19.95
N GLU A 64 -3.71 5.24 -20.60
CA GLU A 64 -2.44 5.45 -21.28
C GLU A 64 -1.26 5.43 -20.30
N ALA A 65 -1.36 6.15 -19.19
CA ALA A 65 -0.33 6.18 -18.15
C ALA A 65 -0.08 4.78 -17.57
N PHE A 66 -1.13 4.00 -17.35
CA PHE A 66 -1.03 2.62 -16.90
C PHE A 66 -0.30 1.74 -17.92
N ARG A 67 -0.70 1.78 -19.21
CA ARG A 67 -0.04 1.00 -20.27
C ARG A 67 1.45 1.31 -20.37
N LEU A 68 1.80 2.59 -20.38
CA LEU A 68 3.21 3.03 -20.47
C LEU A 68 4.00 2.63 -19.22
N GLY A 69 3.41 2.79 -18.03
CA GLY A 69 4.02 2.41 -16.76
C GLY A 69 4.24 0.91 -16.66
N ALA A 70 3.24 0.10 -16.99
CA ALA A 70 3.33 -1.36 -16.98
C ALA A 70 4.38 -1.88 -17.98
N ALA A 71 4.38 -1.35 -19.20
CA ALA A 71 5.36 -1.72 -20.21
C ALA A 71 6.80 -1.33 -19.80
N ARG A 72 6.98 -0.14 -19.22
CA ARG A 72 8.29 0.32 -18.70
C ARG A 72 8.78 -0.59 -17.58
N MET A 73 7.93 -0.91 -16.61
CA MET A 73 8.30 -1.77 -15.49
C MET A 73 8.61 -3.20 -15.94
N ALA A 74 7.82 -3.76 -16.86
CA ALA A 74 8.05 -5.09 -17.41
C ALA A 74 9.34 -5.19 -18.25
N ALA A 75 9.76 -4.11 -18.90
CA ALA A 75 10.99 -4.05 -19.69
C ALA A 75 12.24 -3.76 -18.84
N ALA A 76 12.10 -3.49 -17.54
CA ALA A 76 13.24 -3.18 -16.68
C ALA A 76 14.15 -4.42 -16.52
N PRO A 77 15.49 -4.25 -16.58
CA PRO A 77 16.42 -5.35 -16.38
C PRO A 77 16.19 -6.04 -15.04
N GLY A 78 16.18 -7.39 -15.03
CA GLY A 78 15.97 -8.18 -13.83
C GLY A 78 14.50 -8.29 -13.38
N VAL A 79 13.56 -7.80 -14.17
CA VAL A 79 12.12 -7.97 -13.94
C VAL A 79 11.58 -9.07 -14.86
N GLU A 80 10.86 -10.01 -14.28
CA GLU A 80 10.17 -11.10 -14.99
C GLU A 80 8.67 -10.82 -15.05
N THR A 81 8.07 -10.95 -16.22
CA THR A 81 6.63 -10.87 -16.40
C THR A 81 6.01 -12.26 -16.21
N LEU A 82 5.23 -12.44 -15.14
CA LEU A 82 4.52 -13.68 -14.82
C LEU A 82 3.12 -13.72 -15.43
N LEU A 83 2.49 -12.57 -15.56
CA LEU A 83 1.19 -12.35 -16.19
C LEU A 83 1.14 -10.91 -16.69
N GLY A 84 0.51 -10.68 -17.83
CA GLY A 84 0.24 -9.34 -18.35
C GLY A 84 0.12 -9.35 -19.86
N ALA A 85 -0.72 -8.46 -20.34
CA ALA A 85 -0.86 -8.17 -21.76
C ALA A 85 -1.23 -6.70 -21.94
N PRO A 86 -0.77 -6.05 -23.01
CA PRO A 86 -1.21 -4.71 -23.35
C PRO A 86 -2.74 -4.67 -23.53
N GLY A 87 -3.37 -3.68 -22.92
CA GLY A 87 -4.77 -3.38 -23.15
C GLY A 87 -4.97 -2.48 -24.37
N ASP A 88 -6.22 -2.32 -24.78
CA ASP A 88 -6.62 -1.40 -25.84
C ASP A 88 -7.61 -0.37 -25.30
N GLY A 89 -7.48 0.87 -25.77
CA GLY A 89 -8.30 1.98 -25.31
C GLY A 89 -8.24 2.13 -23.78
N ARG A 90 -9.40 2.07 -23.15
CA ARG A 90 -9.53 2.13 -21.68
C ARG A 90 -9.55 0.75 -20.99
N SER A 91 -9.42 -0.32 -21.75
CA SER A 91 -9.41 -1.69 -21.23
C SER A 91 -8.05 -2.01 -20.61
N ALA A 92 -8.02 -2.43 -19.35
CA ALA A 92 -6.81 -2.82 -18.64
C ALA A 92 -6.97 -4.23 -18.04
N ALA A 93 -6.05 -5.11 -18.42
CA ALA A 93 -5.91 -6.43 -17.81
C ALA A 93 -4.91 -6.36 -16.65
N PRO A 94 -5.01 -7.28 -15.66
CA PRO A 94 -4.03 -7.35 -14.57
C PRO A 94 -2.63 -7.72 -15.06
N TRP A 95 -1.62 -7.16 -14.36
CA TRP A 95 -0.21 -7.51 -14.53
C TRP A 95 0.36 -8.07 -13.23
N LEU A 96 1.21 -9.07 -13.36
CA LEU A 96 2.03 -9.59 -12.27
C LEU A 96 3.47 -9.70 -12.74
N LEU A 97 4.34 -8.97 -12.03
CA LEU A 97 5.78 -8.94 -12.26
C LEU A 97 6.51 -9.54 -11.07
N ARG A 98 7.71 -10.02 -11.28
CA ARG A 98 8.60 -10.51 -10.22
C ARG A 98 10.01 -9.95 -10.41
N THR A 99 10.67 -9.65 -9.29
CA THR A 99 12.10 -9.32 -9.24
C THR A 99 12.70 -9.78 -7.91
N ASP A 100 14.00 -9.64 -7.74
CA ASP A 100 14.67 -9.83 -6.46
C ASP A 100 14.99 -8.50 -5.77
N ALA A 101 15.42 -8.59 -4.50
CA ALA A 101 15.73 -7.42 -3.69
C ALA A 101 16.88 -6.58 -4.25
N ASP A 102 17.92 -7.22 -4.79
CA ASP A 102 19.10 -6.51 -5.27
C ASP A 102 18.74 -5.67 -6.50
N THR A 103 17.97 -6.24 -7.41
CA THR A 103 17.44 -5.53 -8.58
C THR A 103 16.50 -4.39 -8.17
N PHE A 104 15.60 -4.64 -7.22
CA PHE A 104 14.67 -3.62 -6.74
C PHE A 104 15.41 -2.44 -6.09
N LEU A 105 16.40 -2.72 -5.25
CA LEU A 105 17.20 -1.69 -4.56
C LEU A 105 18.12 -0.92 -5.52
N ALA A 106 18.63 -1.58 -6.57
CA ALA A 106 19.46 -0.94 -7.58
C ALA A 106 18.68 -0.05 -8.56
N ASN A 107 17.37 -0.24 -8.69
CA ASN A 107 16.52 0.50 -9.63
C ASN A 107 15.33 1.18 -8.91
N PRO A 108 15.49 2.42 -8.43
CA PRO A 108 14.42 3.14 -7.74
C PRO A 108 13.11 3.29 -8.53
N ALA A 109 13.17 3.21 -9.87
CA ALA A 109 11.97 3.31 -10.71
C ALA A 109 11.01 2.12 -10.52
N LEU A 110 11.46 0.99 -9.94
CA LEU A 110 10.60 -0.14 -9.59
C LEU A 110 9.72 0.14 -8.35
N ALA A 111 10.06 1.16 -7.57
CA ALA A 111 9.26 1.62 -6.43
C ALA A 111 8.25 2.73 -6.80
N GLU A 112 8.28 3.22 -8.05
CA GLU A 112 7.32 4.21 -8.54
C GLU A 112 5.93 3.58 -8.73
N GLU A 113 4.89 4.34 -8.38
CA GLU A 113 3.51 3.89 -8.57
C GLU A 113 3.16 3.76 -10.06
N VAL A 114 2.56 2.62 -10.41
CA VAL A 114 1.86 2.42 -11.68
C VAL A 114 0.37 2.27 -11.36
N PHE A 115 -0.40 3.35 -11.54
CA PHE A 115 -1.78 3.43 -11.10
C PHE A 115 -2.71 2.57 -11.94
N GLY A 116 -3.06 1.39 -11.40
CA GLY A 116 -3.84 0.36 -12.08
C GLY A 116 -3.58 -1.05 -11.52
N PRO A 117 -4.10 -2.09 -12.16
CA PRO A 117 -4.05 -3.47 -11.65
C PRO A 117 -2.68 -4.14 -11.95
N LEU A 118 -1.59 -3.57 -11.44
CA LEU A 118 -0.24 -4.10 -11.57
C LEU A 118 0.34 -4.43 -10.20
N GLY A 119 0.81 -5.66 -10.02
CA GLY A 119 1.53 -6.12 -8.85
C GLY A 119 2.98 -6.51 -9.17
N LEU A 120 3.92 -6.04 -8.35
CA LEU A 120 5.32 -6.44 -8.36
C LEU A 120 5.63 -7.25 -7.10
N VAL A 121 6.06 -8.51 -7.27
CA VAL A 121 6.58 -9.33 -6.18
C VAL A 121 8.08 -9.16 -6.11
N VAL A 122 8.59 -8.74 -4.96
CA VAL A 122 10.01 -8.64 -4.67
C VAL A 122 10.40 -9.77 -3.74
N THR A 123 11.28 -10.66 -4.17
CA THR A 123 11.76 -11.76 -3.35
C THR A 123 13.03 -11.38 -2.59
N VAL A 124 13.06 -11.69 -1.28
CA VAL A 124 14.22 -11.44 -0.41
C VAL A 124 14.82 -12.76 0.08
N THR A 125 16.12 -12.79 0.33
CA THR A 125 16.82 -13.99 0.84
C THR A 125 16.88 -14.03 2.35
N ASP A 126 16.78 -12.88 3.01
CA ASP A 126 16.89 -12.76 4.46
C ASP A 126 16.12 -11.54 5.00
N PRO A 127 15.90 -11.45 6.32
CA PRO A 127 15.22 -10.33 6.97
C PRO A 127 15.93 -8.98 6.83
N ALA A 128 17.26 -8.97 6.61
CA ALA A 128 18.00 -7.74 6.46
C ALA A 128 17.68 -7.07 5.11
N GLN A 129 17.54 -7.85 4.04
CA GLN A 129 17.07 -7.34 2.74
C GLN A 129 15.65 -6.77 2.83
N MET A 130 14.74 -7.42 3.58
CA MET A 130 13.39 -6.89 3.80
C MET A 130 13.44 -5.52 4.50
N ALA A 131 14.29 -5.37 5.52
CA ALA A 131 14.50 -4.10 6.19
C ALA A 131 15.14 -3.03 5.27
N GLN A 132 16.02 -3.42 4.35
CA GLN A 132 16.61 -2.51 3.36
C GLN A 132 15.54 -2.00 2.39
N ILE A 133 14.67 -2.88 1.87
CA ILE A 133 13.52 -2.48 1.03
C ILE A 133 12.63 -1.51 1.80
N ALA A 134 12.25 -1.82 3.03
CA ALA A 134 11.42 -0.95 3.85
C ALA A 134 12.04 0.45 4.05
N ARG A 135 13.38 0.54 4.18
CA ARG A 135 14.08 1.83 4.26
C ARG A 135 14.09 2.58 2.93
N ALA A 136 14.22 1.87 1.81
CA ALA A 136 14.28 2.45 0.47
C ALA A 136 12.94 3.00 -0.01
N LEU A 137 11.82 2.46 0.45
CA LEU A 137 10.49 2.97 0.11
C LEU A 137 10.33 4.43 0.55
N HIS A 138 9.68 5.22 -0.28
CA HIS A 138 9.17 6.55 0.09
C HIS A 138 8.00 6.43 1.08
N GLY A 139 7.45 7.55 1.53
CA GLY A 139 6.24 7.58 2.35
C GLY A 139 5.05 6.93 1.63
N GLN A 140 4.32 6.08 2.35
CA GLN A 140 3.19 5.32 1.87
C GLN A 140 1.92 5.67 2.67
N LEU A 141 0.74 5.49 2.08
CA LEU A 141 -0.51 5.56 2.84
C LEU A 141 -0.66 4.35 3.76
N THR A 142 -0.29 3.17 3.25
CA THR A 142 -0.47 1.91 3.97
C THR A 142 0.72 0.98 3.78
N LEU A 143 1.00 0.19 4.81
CA LEU A 143 1.85 -0.99 4.75
C LEU A 143 1.13 -2.14 5.46
N THR A 144 1.29 -3.35 4.96
CA THR A 144 0.69 -4.55 5.56
C THR A 144 1.77 -5.58 5.91
N LEU A 145 1.67 -6.13 7.11
CA LEU A 145 2.42 -7.31 7.55
C LEU A 145 1.49 -8.53 7.52
N HIS A 146 1.83 -9.55 6.75
CA HIS A 146 1.21 -10.86 6.84
C HIS A 146 2.10 -11.77 7.68
N MET A 147 1.65 -12.12 8.89
CA MET A 147 2.40 -12.89 9.88
C MET A 147 1.53 -13.91 10.57
N ASP A 148 2.11 -14.98 11.09
CA ASP A 148 1.44 -15.91 11.98
C ASP A 148 1.63 -15.46 13.43
N ALA A 149 0.56 -14.99 14.07
CA ALA A 149 0.60 -14.53 15.46
C ALA A 149 0.87 -15.67 16.47
N ALA A 150 0.74 -16.92 16.06
CA ALA A 150 1.08 -18.09 16.89
C ALA A 150 2.55 -18.53 16.73
N ASP A 151 3.26 -18.01 15.72
CA ASP A 151 4.68 -18.28 15.49
C ASP A 151 5.53 -17.17 16.12
N ALA A 152 6.30 -17.52 17.14
CA ALA A 152 7.14 -16.56 17.85
C ALA A 152 8.21 -15.93 16.95
N ALA A 153 8.72 -16.64 15.94
CA ALA A 153 9.72 -16.12 15.02
C ALA A 153 9.10 -15.07 14.07
N ASP A 154 7.87 -15.29 13.60
CA ASP A 154 7.12 -14.32 12.81
C ASP A 154 6.81 -13.05 13.62
N VAL A 155 6.38 -13.22 14.88
CA VAL A 155 6.11 -12.09 15.78
C VAL A 155 7.37 -11.27 16.03
N GLU A 156 8.50 -11.92 16.31
CA GLU A 156 9.78 -11.24 16.51
C GLU A 156 10.26 -10.52 15.25
N ALA A 157 10.12 -11.14 14.08
CA ALA A 157 10.47 -10.51 12.80
C ALA A 157 9.61 -9.28 12.52
N ALA A 158 8.30 -9.36 12.75
CA ALA A 158 7.37 -8.24 12.63
C ALA A 158 7.71 -7.11 13.61
N ALA A 159 8.01 -7.43 14.87
CA ALA A 159 8.40 -6.45 15.89
C ALA A 159 9.68 -5.70 15.53
N ARG A 160 10.65 -6.37 14.89
CA ARG A 160 11.87 -5.72 14.38
C ARG A 160 11.61 -4.77 13.21
N LEU A 161 10.61 -5.07 12.37
CA LEU A 161 10.24 -4.23 11.24
C LEU A 161 9.34 -3.05 11.64
N ALA A 162 8.49 -3.21 12.64
CA ALA A 162 7.48 -2.22 13.02
C ALA A 162 8.03 -0.78 13.15
N PRO A 163 9.15 -0.51 13.84
CA PRO A 163 9.70 0.85 13.95
C PRO A 163 10.13 1.48 12.61
N LEU A 164 10.45 0.65 11.60
CA LEU A 164 10.76 1.13 10.26
C LEU A 164 9.46 1.47 9.52
N LEU A 165 8.44 0.61 9.64
CA LEU A 165 7.17 0.77 8.93
C LEU A 165 6.40 1.98 9.45
N GLU A 166 6.43 2.26 10.76
CA GLU A 166 5.83 3.45 11.37
C GLU A 166 6.36 4.77 10.79
N ARG A 167 7.60 4.76 10.34
CA ARG A 167 8.22 5.93 9.67
C ARG A 167 7.87 6.04 8.19
N LYS A 168 7.23 5.02 7.63
CA LYS A 168 6.97 4.92 6.20
C LYS A 168 5.50 4.97 5.84
N ALA A 169 4.58 4.67 6.76
CA ALA A 169 3.15 4.66 6.46
C ALA A 169 2.32 5.28 7.57
N GLY A 170 1.18 5.87 7.18
CA GLY A 170 0.21 6.40 8.13
C GLY A 170 -0.72 5.32 8.69
N ARG A 171 -0.88 4.19 8.00
CA ARG A 171 -1.68 3.04 8.45
C ARG A 171 -0.92 1.74 8.25
N ILE A 172 -0.73 0.99 9.32
CA ILE A 172 -0.12 -0.33 9.30
C ILE A 172 -1.21 -1.37 9.57
N LEU A 173 -1.34 -2.32 8.68
CA LEU A 173 -2.26 -3.43 8.79
C LEU A 173 -1.51 -4.71 9.16
N VAL A 174 -2.19 -5.60 9.89
CA VAL A 174 -1.71 -6.95 10.13
C VAL A 174 -2.74 -7.94 9.60
N ASN A 175 -2.31 -8.84 8.72
CA ASN A 175 -3.14 -9.90 8.12
C ASN A 175 -4.41 -9.41 7.40
N GLY A 176 -4.36 -8.20 6.81
CA GLY A 176 -5.45 -7.59 6.07
C GLY A 176 -4.98 -7.02 4.74
N PHE A 177 -5.90 -6.53 3.94
CA PHE A 177 -5.59 -5.83 2.69
C PHE A 177 -6.02 -4.37 2.80
N PRO A 178 -5.24 -3.43 2.23
CA PRO A 178 -5.42 -2.02 2.50
C PRO A 178 -6.58 -1.37 1.74
N THR A 179 -7.11 -2.02 0.71
CA THR A 179 -8.18 -1.47 -0.10
C THR A 179 -9.47 -1.38 0.72
N GLY A 180 -9.96 -0.18 0.91
CA GLY A 180 -11.05 0.15 1.83
C GLY A 180 -10.55 0.81 3.12
N VAL A 181 -11.39 1.68 3.69
CA VAL A 181 -11.09 2.44 4.90
C VAL A 181 -12.30 2.41 5.83
N GLU A 182 -12.09 2.01 7.08
CA GLU A 182 -13.09 2.07 8.12
C GLU A 182 -13.18 3.48 8.70
N VAL A 183 -14.38 3.93 9.06
CA VAL A 183 -14.58 5.22 9.73
C VAL A 183 -14.49 5.02 11.23
N ALA A 184 -13.36 5.40 11.80
CA ALA A 184 -13.07 5.30 13.24
C ALA A 184 -12.20 6.48 13.69
N ASP A 185 -12.17 6.73 15.00
CA ASP A 185 -11.36 7.83 15.58
C ASP A 185 -9.86 7.61 15.37
N ALA A 186 -9.41 6.37 15.43
CA ALA A 186 -8.01 6.01 15.24
C ALA A 186 -7.59 5.94 13.76
N MET A 187 -8.53 6.10 12.81
CA MET A 187 -8.22 5.96 11.40
C MET A 187 -7.31 7.08 10.90
N VAL A 188 -6.22 6.69 10.26
CA VAL A 188 -5.33 7.59 9.53
C VAL A 188 -5.29 7.17 8.06
N HIS A 189 -5.85 8.02 7.19
CA HIS A 189 -5.64 7.94 5.75
C HIS A 189 -4.76 9.11 5.35
N GLY A 190 -3.49 8.91 5.50
CA GLY A 190 -2.41 9.86 5.32
C GLY A 190 -1.08 9.15 5.43
N GLY A 191 0.01 9.88 5.62
CA GLY A 191 1.33 9.29 5.79
C GLY A 191 2.44 10.30 5.57
N PRO A 192 3.70 9.88 5.69
CA PRO A 192 4.85 10.73 5.41
C PRO A 192 4.87 11.15 3.93
N TYR A 193 5.45 12.29 3.62
CA TYR A 193 5.66 12.69 2.23
C TYR A 193 6.41 11.58 1.43
N PRO A 194 6.02 11.25 0.20
CA PRO A 194 5.03 11.92 -0.66
C PRO A 194 3.59 11.40 -0.53
N ALA A 195 3.28 10.51 0.42
CA ALA A 195 1.94 9.97 0.58
C ALA A 195 0.90 11.06 0.86
N THR A 196 1.27 12.08 1.64
CA THR A 196 0.46 13.31 1.80
C THR A 196 1.35 14.54 1.88
N THR A 197 0.78 15.70 1.60
CA THR A 197 1.43 17.01 1.81
C THR A 197 1.26 17.54 3.24
N ASN A 198 0.33 16.98 4.02
CA ASN A 198 0.09 17.33 5.42
C ASN A 198 -0.10 16.07 6.26
N PHE A 199 0.99 15.60 6.90
CA PHE A 199 0.97 14.43 7.77
C PHE A 199 0.24 14.66 9.12
N GLY A 200 -0.05 15.90 9.49
CA GLY A 200 -0.78 16.25 10.72
C GLY A 200 -2.30 16.09 10.62
N ALA A 201 -2.81 15.66 9.47
CA ALA A 201 -4.23 15.49 9.24
C ALA A 201 -4.52 14.18 8.47
N THR A 202 -5.67 13.58 8.76
CA THR A 202 -6.20 12.45 7.97
C THR A 202 -7.24 12.94 6.96
N SER A 203 -7.38 12.22 5.82
CA SER A 203 -8.43 12.53 4.84
C SER A 203 -9.72 11.73 5.05
N VAL A 204 -9.68 10.69 5.89
CA VAL A 204 -10.81 9.81 6.23
C VAL A 204 -10.81 9.55 7.73
N GLY A 205 -11.95 9.14 8.27
CA GLY A 205 -12.16 8.93 9.69
C GLY A 205 -12.80 10.14 10.37
N THR A 206 -13.23 10.00 11.63
CA THR A 206 -13.94 11.05 12.37
C THR A 206 -13.08 12.30 12.58
N LEU A 207 -11.76 12.13 12.69
CA LEU A 207 -10.83 13.24 12.87
C LEU A 207 -10.48 13.99 11.57
N ALA A 208 -11.03 13.59 10.42
CA ALA A 208 -10.83 14.30 9.17
C ALA A 208 -11.31 15.76 9.20
N ILE A 209 -12.28 16.07 10.05
CA ILE A 209 -12.78 17.43 10.30
C ILE A 209 -11.66 18.40 10.72
N ARG A 210 -10.61 17.91 11.39
CA ARG A 210 -9.47 18.74 11.86
C ARG A 210 -8.77 19.50 10.73
N ARG A 211 -8.85 19.02 9.49
CA ARG A 211 -8.27 19.71 8.32
C ARG A 211 -8.93 21.08 8.06
N TRP A 212 -10.16 21.26 8.52
CA TRP A 212 -10.99 22.44 8.32
C TRP A 212 -10.99 23.36 9.54
N LEU A 213 -10.32 22.94 10.61
CA LEU A 213 -10.24 23.69 11.87
C LEU A 213 -8.85 24.29 12.03
N ARG A 214 -8.81 25.45 12.67
CA ARG A 214 -7.57 26.06 13.14
C ARG A 214 -7.71 26.43 14.61
N PRO A 215 -6.66 26.31 15.42
CA PRO A 215 -6.69 26.79 16.80
C PRO A 215 -6.81 28.32 16.83
N VAL A 216 -7.53 28.81 17.85
CA VAL A 216 -7.60 30.21 18.21
C VAL A 216 -7.28 30.31 19.71
N CYS A 217 -6.33 31.15 20.04
CA CYS A 217 -5.98 31.46 21.45
C CYS A 217 -6.65 32.76 21.90
N TRP A 218 -7.33 32.71 23.04
CA TRP A 218 -7.83 33.88 23.73
C TRP A 218 -6.91 34.17 24.91
N GLN A 219 -6.28 35.33 24.91
CA GLN A 219 -5.38 35.75 26.00
C GLN A 219 -5.97 36.94 26.74
N ASN A 220 -6.07 36.84 28.06
CA ASN A 220 -6.62 37.90 28.95
C ASN A 220 -8.05 38.35 28.57
N ALA A 221 -8.82 37.45 27.95
CA ALA A 221 -10.20 37.75 27.55
C ALA A 221 -11.15 37.62 28.75
N PRO A 222 -11.96 38.65 29.04
CA PRO A 222 -13.04 38.51 30.03
C PRO A 222 -14.08 37.50 29.55
N ASP A 223 -14.72 36.77 30.45
CA ASP A 223 -15.74 35.76 30.13
C ASP A 223 -16.84 36.29 29.20
N ALA A 224 -17.21 37.55 29.32
CA ALA A 224 -18.25 38.17 28.51
C ALA A 224 -17.94 38.17 26.99
N VAL A 225 -16.66 38.09 26.58
CA VAL A 225 -16.24 38.07 25.18
C VAL A 225 -15.87 36.68 24.70
N LEU A 226 -15.81 35.69 25.60
CA LEU A 226 -15.55 34.32 25.23
C LEU A 226 -16.79 33.64 24.61
N PRO A 227 -16.62 32.70 23.65
CA PRO A 227 -17.69 31.79 23.27
C PRO A 227 -18.28 31.07 24.48
N PRO A 228 -19.59 30.74 24.50
CA PRO A 228 -20.26 30.18 25.70
C PRO A 228 -19.60 28.92 26.24
N ASP A 229 -19.08 28.07 25.38
CA ASP A 229 -18.40 26.78 25.68
C ASP A 229 -16.99 26.95 26.28
N LEU A 230 -16.42 28.15 26.24
CA LEU A 230 -15.12 28.48 26.85
C LEU A 230 -15.25 29.32 28.12
N ARG A 231 -16.47 29.66 28.57
CA ARG A 231 -16.71 30.39 29.81
C ARG A 231 -16.59 29.49 31.02
N ALA A 232 -16.17 30.03 32.16
CA ALA A 232 -16.20 29.28 33.40
C ALA A 232 -17.64 28.81 33.69
N PRO A 233 -17.84 27.56 34.19
CA PRO A 233 -19.15 27.15 34.66
C PRO A 233 -19.55 28.08 35.82
N GLY A 234 -20.74 28.68 35.71
CA GLY A 234 -21.29 29.57 36.74
C GLY A 234 -21.68 28.82 38.01
#